data_699afb15a6688b13134d63c55ed5eb3d
#
_entry.id   699afb15a6688b13134d63c55ed5eb3d
#
_cell.length_a   1.000
_cell.length_b   1.000
_cell.length_c   1.000
_cell.angle_alpha   90.00
_cell.angle_beta   90.00
_cell.angle_gamma   90.00
#
_symmetry.space_group_name_H-M   'P 1'
#
loop_
_entity.id
_entity.type
_entity.pdbx_description
1 polymer ?
#
loop_
_entity_poly.entity_id
_entity_poly.type
_entity_poly.pdbx_seq_one_letter_code
_entity_poly.pdbx_strand_id
1 'polypeptide(L)'
;MPKIKTTKIIAGKSRVDAVIHTIRNQQVILAADLAKIYGVETRTLNQAVKRNADKFPEDFMFRLTQGETKELLSRSQNVILKRGENTKYLPYAFTEHGVVMAANVLNSKQAVTMSVYVVRAFVKLRELAFVNQDFDKKLEELESKLTDRQDLHEEAILKLISQMRSLLRSAKPTRKQIGFRA
;
A
#
# COMPACT_ATOMS: atom_id res chain seq x y z
N MET A 1 -37.54 4.99 -26.01
CA MET A 1 -36.24 4.39 -25.64
C MET A 1 -35.66 5.20 -24.49
N PRO A 2 -35.50 4.62 -23.29
CA PRO A 2 -34.98 5.36 -22.14
C PRO A 2 -33.45 5.45 -22.23
N LYS A 3 -32.94 6.69 -22.18
CA LYS A 3 -31.49 6.96 -22.10
C LYS A 3 -30.97 6.54 -20.73
N ILE A 4 -30.15 5.51 -20.69
CA ILE A 4 -29.48 4.99 -19.50
C ILE A 4 -28.46 6.03 -19.03
N LYS A 5 -28.69 6.63 -17.85
CA LYS A 5 -27.76 7.56 -17.17
C LYS A 5 -26.63 6.76 -16.50
N THR A 6 -25.73 6.20 -17.30
CA THR A 6 -24.62 5.36 -16.83
C THR A 6 -23.42 6.14 -16.28
N THR A 7 -23.35 7.46 -16.55
CA THR A 7 -22.15 8.27 -16.26
C THR A 7 -21.95 8.63 -14.77
N LYS A 8 -23.01 8.61 -13.96
CA LYS A 8 -22.92 9.01 -12.54
C LYS A 8 -22.43 7.90 -11.60
N ILE A 9 -22.62 6.64 -12.01
CA ILE A 9 -22.22 5.45 -11.23
C ILE A 9 -20.72 5.19 -11.36
N ILE A 10 -20.11 5.45 -12.52
CA ILE A 10 -18.68 5.23 -12.78
C ILE A 10 -17.82 6.25 -12.02
N ALA A 11 -18.27 7.50 -11.90
CA ALA A 11 -17.58 8.55 -11.14
C ALA A 11 -17.57 8.30 -9.61
N GLY A 12 -18.56 7.54 -9.10
CA GLY A 12 -18.59 7.11 -7.69
C GLY A 12 -17.63 5.96 -7.38
N LYS A 13 -17.39 5.08 -8.36
CA LYS A 13 -16.58 3.88 -8.20
C LYS A 13 -15.07 4.18 -8.04
N SER A 14 -14.54 5.14 -8.79
CA SER A 14 -13.16 5.60 -8.68
C SER A 14 -12.89 6.49 -7.46
N ARG A 15 -13.95 7.03 -6.82
CA ARG A 15 -13.83 7.85 -5.62
C ARG A 15 -13.69 7.05 -4.33
N VAL A 16 -14.21 5.83 -4.27
CA VAL A 16 -14.17 5.00 -3.06
C VAL A 16 -12.76 4.48 -2.81
N ASP A 17 -12.07 4.01 -3.86
CA ASP A 17 -10.70 3.50 -3.75
C ASP A 17 -9.71 4.58 -3.26
N ALA A 18 -9.97 5.86 -3.56
CA ALA A 18 -9.13 7.00 -3.22
C ALA A 18 -9.31 7.52 -1.76
N VAL A 19 -10.28 7.00 -1.01
CA VAL A 19 -10.59 7.45 0.37
C VAL A 19 -10.34 6.38 1.43
N ILE A 20 -9.80 5.21 1.01
CA ILE A 20 -9.38 4.16 1.95
C ILE A 20 -7.93 4.45 2.35
N HIS A 21 -7.68 4.52 3.64
CA HIS A 21 -6.37 4.80 4.23
C HIS A 21 -5.87 3.59 5.01
N THR A 22 -4.56 3.40 5.09
CA THR A 22 -3.95 2.39 5.97
C THR A 22 -3.49 3.07 7.26
N ILE A 23 -4.12 2.73 8.39
CA ILE A 23 -3.80 3.26 9.72
C ILE A 23 -3.70 2.07 10.69
N ARG A 24 -2.65 2.00 11.51
CA ARG A 24 -2.39 0.88 12.42
C ARG A 24 -2.39 -0.49 11.71
N ASN A 25 -1.86 -0.53 10.49
CA ASN A 25 -1.86 -1.72 9.62
C ASN A 25 -3.27 -2.24 9.24
N GLN A 26 -4.31 -1.40 9.40
CA GLN A 26 -5.68 -1.70 9.02
C GLN A 26 -6.15 -0.73 7.94
N GLN A 27 -6.90 -1.23 6.98
CA GLN A 27 -7.56 -0.39 5.98
C GLN A 27 -8.81 0.21 6.59
N VAL A 28 -8.94 1.54 6.50
CA VAL A 28 -10.04 2.29 7.13
C VAL A 28 -10.52 3.43 6.25
N ILE A 29 -11.75 3.88 6.49
CA ILE A 29 -12.33 5.09 5.92
C ILE A 29 -12.64 6.08 7.05
N LEU A 30 -12.34 7.35 6.83
CA LEU A 30 -12.67 8.41 7.80
C LEU A 30 -14.17 8.71 7.82
N ALA A 31 -14.68 9.06 8.99
CA ALA A 31 -16.09 9.44 9.17
C ALA A 31 -16.58 10.51 8.17
N ALA A 32 -15.74 11.49 7.85
CA ALA A 32 -16.08 12.55 6.91
C ALA A 32 -16.29 12.04 5.48
N ASP A 33 -15.46 11.11 5.04
CA ASP A 33 -15.53 10.55 3.69
C ASP A 33 -16.63 9.48 3.59
N LEU A 34 -16.80 8.67 4.64
CA LEU A 34 -17.90 7.72 4.73
C LEU A 34 -19.27 8.43 4.69
N ALA A 35 -19.40 9.55 5.41
CA ALA A 35 -20.62 10.37 5.39
C ALA A 35 -20.93 10.90 3.99
N LYS A 36 -19.90 11.38 3.24
CA LYS A 36 -20.07 11.81 1.84
C LYS A 36 -20.53 10.66 0.93
N ILE A 37 -19.93 9.48 1.10
CA ILE A 37 -20.32 8.28 0.34
C ILE A 37 -21.77 7.90 0.60
N TYR A 38 -22.21 7.98 1.86
CA TYR A 38 -23.58 7.65 2.28
C TYR A 38 -24.58 8.77 2.02
N GLY A 39 -24.13 9.96 1.60
CA GLY A 39 -24.98 11.10 1.32
C GLY A 39 -25.61 11.72 2.57
N VAL A 40 -24.90 11.65 3.70
CA VAL A 40 -25.31 12.23 4.99
C VAL A 40 -24.26 13.21 5.50
N GLU A 41 -24.67 14.05 6.45
CA GLU A 41 -23.69 14.90 7.16
C GLU A 41 -22.84 14.05 8.13
N THR A 42 -21.57 14.41 8.28
CA THR A 42 -20.65 13.76 9.25
C THR A 42 -21.21 13.79 10.67
N ARG A 43 -21.88 14.88 11.03
CA ARG A 43 -22.55 15.01 12.34
C ARG A 43 -23.65 13.96 12.52
N THR A 44 -24.48 13.74 11.51
CA THR A 44 -25.55 12.74 11.53
C THR A 44 -24.99 11.33 11.68
N LEU A 45 -23.96 10.98 10.90
CA LEU A 45 -23.26 9.71 11.02
C LEU A 45 -22.71 9.51 12.45
N ASN A 46 -21.97 10.49 12.97
CA ASN A 46 -21.39 10.41 14.31
C ASN A 46 -22.45 10.30 15.42
N GLN A 47 -23.60 10.94 15.27
CA GLN A 47 -24.70 10.81 16.21
C GLN A 47 -25.33 9.42 16.16
N ALA A 48 -25.56 8.87 14.96
CA ALA A 48 -26.10 7.53 14.78
C ALA A 48 -25.19 6.48 15.41
N VAL A 49 -23.88 6.59 15.19
CA VAL A 49 -22.86 5.72 15.80
C VAL A 49 -22.87 5.84 17.32
N LYS A 50 -22.88 7.05 17.88
CA LYS A 50 -22.92 7.24 19.34
C LYS A 50 -24.16 6.63 20.00
N ARG A 51 -25.32 6.71 19.34
CA ARG A 51 -26.58 6.13 19.85
C ARG A 51 -26.57 4.59 19.83
N ASN A 52 -25.68 3.99 19.03
CA ASN A 52 -25.54 2.55 18.85
C ASN A 52 -24.11 2.11 19.15
N ALA A 53 -23.46 2.68 20.16
CA ALA A 53 -22.06 2.46 20.48
C ALA A 53 -21.72 0.97 20.76
N ASP A 54 -22.69 0.24 21.29
CA ASP A 54 -22.65 -1.22 21.52
C ASP A 54 -22.40 -2.05 20.26
N LYS A 55 -22.77 -1.52 19.09
CA LYS A 55 -22.57 -2.16 17.78
C LYS A 55 -21.21 -1.85 17.13
N PHE A 56 -20.39 -1.01 17.76
CA PHE A 56 -19.12 -0.55 17.23
C PHE A 56 -17.97 -0.85 18.19
N PRO A 57 -17.54 -2.12 18.31
CA PRO A 57 -16.34 -2.47 19.04
C PRO A 57 -15.09 -1.84 18.39
N GLU A 58 -13.94 -1.88 19.06
CA GLU A 58 -12.71 -1.21 18.62
C GLU A 58 -12.15 -1.73 17.29
N ASP A 59 -12.44 -2.97 16.91
CA ASP A 59 -12.11 -3.56 15.62
C ASP A 59 -13.03 -3.10 14.47
N PHE A 60 -14.19 -2.49 14.78
CA PHE A 60 -15.11 -1.90 13.80
C PHE A 60 -14.85 -0.41 13.61
N MET A 61 -14.57 0.30 14.70
CA MET A 61 -14.36 1.74 14.67
C MET A 61 -13.45 2.18 15.81
N PHE A 62 -12.52 3.07 15.51
CA PHE A 62 -11.67 3.69 16.51
C PHE A 62 -11.50 5.19 16.25
N ARG A 63 -11.06 5.90 17.27
CA ARG A 63 -10.75 7.32 17.16
C ARG A 63 -9.26 7.49 16.88
N LEU A 64 -8.91 8.34 15.91
CA LEU A 64 -7.54 8.67 15.61
C LEU A 64 -6.91 9.49 16.73
N THR A 65 -5.60 9.33 16.91
CA THR A 65 -4.79 10.20 17.76
C THR A 65 -4.46 11.51 17.03
N GLN A 66 -3.95 12.51 17.75
CA GLN A 66 -3.47 13.75 17.15
C GLN A 66 -2.30 13.53 16.17
N GLY A 67 -1.40 12.58 16.50
CA GLY A 67 -0.27 12.22 15.65
C GLY A 67 -0.73 11.61 14.32
N GLU A 68 -1.60 10.59 14.38
CA GLU A 68 -2.16 9.93 13.20
C GLU A 68 -2.93 10.90 12.31
N THR A 69 -3.69 11.83 12.94
CA THR A 69 -4.42 12.86 12.19
C THR A 69 -3.48 13.81 11.45
N LYS A 70 -2.37 14.26 12.09
CA LYS A 70 -1.37 15.11 11.45
C LYS A 70 -0.65 14.41 10.31
N GLU A 71 -0.26 13.16 10.51
CA GLU A 71 0.41 12.34 9.49
C GLU A 71 -0.50 12.13 8.27
N LEU A 72 -1.76 11.82 8.50
CA LEU A 72 -2.75 11.66 7.44
C LEU A 72 -2.94 12.97 6.64
N LEU A 73 -2.98 14.11 7.31
CA LEU A 73 -3.06 15.44 6.68
C LEU A 73 -1.84 15.78 5.85
N SER A 74 -0.64 15.37 6.30
CA SER A 74 0.60 15.62 5.57
C SER A 74 0.75 14.76 4.31
N ARG A 75 0.21 13.55 4.32
CA ARG A 75 0.30 12.59 3.20
C ARG A 75 -0.82 12.74 2.16
N SER A 76 -1.95 13.31 2.54
CA SER A 76 -3.13 13.37 1.68
C SER A 76 -3.39 14.79 1.20
N GLN A 77 -3.12 15.07 -0.09
CA GLN A 77 -3.58 16.30 -0.75
C GLN A 77 -5.12 16.41 -0.82
N ASN A 78 -5.85 15.32 -0.57
CA ASN A 78 -7.31 15.21 -0.70
C ASN A 78 -8.09 15.16 0.62
N VAL A 79 -7.44 15.11 1.78
CA VAL A 79 -8.16 15.19 3.06
C VAL A 79 -8.57 16.64 3.28
N ILE A 80 -9.80 16.96 2.92
CA ILE A 80 -10.46 18.24 3.23
C ILE A 80 -10.88 18.21 4.72
N LEU A 81 -9.91 18.21 5.61
CA LEU A 81 -10.09 18.86 6.88
C LEU A 81 -9.83 20.34 6.58
N LYS A 82 -10.86 21.18 6.67
CA LYS A 82 -10.74 22.63 6.44
C LYS A 82 -9.55 23.14 7.25
N ARG A 83 -8.58 23.72 6.55
CA ARG A 83 -7.40 24.35 7.13
C ARG A 83 -7.90 25.43 8.12
N GLY A 84 -7.76 25.18 9.44
CA GLY A 84 -8.23 26.13 10.48
C GLY A 84 -9.33 25.60 11.42
N GLU A 85 -10.00 24.49 11.14
CA GLU A 85 -10.80 23.82 12.17
C GLU A 85 -9.82 23.16 13.15
N ASN A 86 -9.69 23.81 14.33
CA ASN A 86 -9.02 23.29 15.49
C ASN A 86 -9.31 21.79 15.62
N THR A 87 -8.26 20.96 15.74
CA THR A 87 -8.25 19.54 16.05
C THR A 87 -8.93 19.21 17.41
N LYS A 88 -9.98 19.96 17.78
CA LYS A 88 -10.76 19.76 18.99
C LYS A 88 -11.53 18.42 18.96
N TYR A 89 -11.78 17.90 17.75
CA TYR A 89 -12.48 16.63 17.57
C TYR A 89 -11.65 15.71 16.68
N LEU A 90 -11.00 14.71 17.30
CA LEU A 90 -10.28 13.66 16.58
C LEU A 90 -11.29 12.85 15.76
N PRO A 91 -11.01 12.59 14.46
CA PRO A 91 -11.92 11.88 13.58
C PRO A 91 -12.05 10.41 13.95
N TYR A 92 -13.21 9.82 13.65
CA TYR A 92 -13.42 8.39 13.67
C TYR A 92 -12.94 7.77 12.36
N ALA A 93 -12.33 6.59 12.48
CA ALA A 93 -11.95 5.71 11.39
C ALA A 93 -12.80 4.42 11.47
N PHE A 94 -13.34 4.01 10.34
CA PHE A 94 -14.19 2.81 10.22
C PHE A 94 -13.47 1.75 9.40
N THR A 95 -13.37 0.54 9.93
CA THR A 95 -12.91 -0.63 9.19
C THR A 95 -13.99 -1.12 8.22
N GLU A 96 -13.70 -2.15 7.44
CA GLU A 96 -14.67 -2.79 6.55
C GLU A 96 -15.97 -3.16 7.29
N HIS A 97 -15.84 -3.79 8.47
CA HIS A 97 -16.98 -4.18 9.30
C HIS A 97 -17.74 -2.97 9.85
N GLY A 98 -17.00 -1.95 10.28
CA GLY A 98 -17.58 -0.69 10.77
C GLY A 98 -18.38 0.05 9.69
N VAL A 99 -17.92 0.01 8.43
CA VAL A 99 -18.66 0.59 7.29
C VAL A 99 -20.01 -0.09 7.10
N VAL A 100 -20.05 -1.42 7.11
CA VAL A 100 -21.34 -2.18 6.98
C VAL A 100 -22.27 -1.88 8.14
N MET A 101 -21.73 -1.85 9.37
CA MET A 101 -22.51 -1.55 10.56
C MET A 101 -23.04 -0.10 10.53
N ALA A 102 -22.26 0.87 10.05
CA ALA A 102 -22.68 2.24 9.89
C ALA A 102 -23.84 2.37 8.88
N ALA A 103 -23.81 1.62 7.78
CA ALA A 103 -24.92 1.58 6.82
C ALA A 103 -26.20 0.99 7.45
N ASN A 104 -26.06 -0.05 8.26
CA ASN A 104 -27.17 -0.69 8.98
C ASN A 104 -27.82 0.30 9.96
N VAL A 105 -27.01 1.02 10.75
CA VAL A 105 -27.51 1.99 11.74
C VAL A 105 -28.16 3.21 11.09
N LEU A 106 -27.62 3.67 9.93
CA LEU A 106 -28.23 4.78 9.17
C LEU A 106 -29.53 4.38 8.47
N ASN A 107 -29.69 3.09 8.16
CA ASN A 107 -30.88 2.50 7.55
C ASN A 107 -31.44 3.29 6.35
N SER A 108 -30.57 3.89 5.54
CA SER A 108 -30.95 4.59 4.31
C SER A 108 -30.66 3.75 3.07
N LYS A 109 -31.52 3.80 2.06
CA LYS A 109 -31.32 3.10 0.78
C LYS A 109 -29.94 3.39 0.17
N GLN A 110 -29.49 4.64 0.26
CA GLN A 110 -28.19 5.07 -0.26
C GLN A 110 -27.05 4.45 0.54
N ALA A 111 -27.11 4.45 1.88
CA ALA A 111 -26.07 3.87 2.72
C ALA A 111 -25.94 2.37 2.47
N VAL A 112 -27.07 1.63 2.40
CA VAL A 112 -27.08 0.18 2.09
C VAL A 112 -26.50 -0.10 0.72
N THR A 113 -26.90 0.63 -0.32
CA THR A 113 -26.37 0.44 -1.67
C THR A 113 -24.87 0.75 -1.72
N MET A 114 -24.43 1.85 -1.10
CA MET A 114 -23.03 2.27 -1.13
C MET A 114 -22.13 1.39 -0.27
N SER A 115 -22.62 0.79 0.82
CA SER A 115 -21.85 -0.13 1.64
C SER A 115 -21.33 -1.33 0.83
N VAL A 116 -22.13 -1.87 -0.08
CA VAL A 116 -21.70 -2.96 -0.98
C VAL A 116 -20.52 -2.55 -1.86
N TYR A 117 -20.53 -1.32 -2.38
CA TYR A 117 -19.40 -0.81 -3.18
C TYR A 117 -18.15 -0.60 -2.35
N VAL A 118 -18.32 -0.10 -1.12
CA VAL A 118 -17.20 0.12 -0.20
C VAL A 118 -16.57 -1.21 0.20
N VAL A 119 -17.36 -2.22 0.57
CA VAL A 119 -16.87 -3.56 0.90
C VAL A 119 -16.09 -4.17 -0.27
N ARG A 120 -16.62 -4.06 -1.49
CA ARG A 120 -15.90 -4.53 -2.68
C ARG A 120 -14.57 -3.81 -2.91
N ALA A 121 -14.48 -2.53 -2.57
CA ALA A 121 -13.22 -1.79 -2.64
C ALA A 121 -12.21 -2.31 -1.61
N PHE A 122 -12.63 -2.59 -0.37
CA PHE A 122 -11.76 -3.21 0.65
C PHE A 122 -11.26 -4.58 0.21
N VAL A 123 -12.14 -5.45 -0.30
CA VAL A 123 -11.76 -6.78 -0.81
C VAL A 123 -10.72 -6.65 -1.92
N LYS A 124 -10.97 -5.78 -2.90
CA LYS A 124 -10.03 -5.55 -4.00
C LYS A 124 -8.67 -5.04 -3.53
N LEU A 125 -8.64 -4.10 -2.57
CA LEU A 125 -7.38 -3.59 -2.03
C LEU A 125 -6.62 -4.67 -1.25
N ARG A 126 -7.33 -5.55 -0.54
CA ARG A 126 -6.73 -6.69 0.14
C ARG A 126 -6.10 -7.67 -0.87
N GLU A 127 -6.79 -8.00 -1.96
CA GLU A 127 -6.26 -8.85 -3.03
C GLU A 127 -4.99 -8.25 -3.66
N LEU A 128 -4.99 -6.94 -3.93
CA LEU A 128 -3.81 -6.25 -4.46
C LEU A 128 -2.63 -6.26 -3.48
N ALA A 129 -2.88 -6.15 -2.18
CA ALA A 129 -1.84 -6.24 -1.16
C ALA A 129 -1.19 -7.63 -1.12
N PHE A 130 -1.96 -8.71 -1.26
CA PHE A 130 -1.42 -10.08 -1.35
C PHE A 130 -0.57 -10.29 -2.60
N VAL A 131 -1.02 -9.80 -3.75
CA VAL A 131 -0.25 -9.90 -5.02
C VAL A 131 1.09 -9.18 -4.89
N ASN A 132 1.13 -8.01 -4.25
CA ASN A 132 2.38 -7.27 -4.04
C ASN A 132 3.36 -8.03 -3.13
N GLN A 133 2.89 -8.65 -2.05
CA GLN A 133 3.75 -9.46 -1.18
C GLN A 133 4.38 -10.68 -1.91
N ASP A 134 3.62 -11.33 -2.78
CA ASP A 134 4.14 -12.43 -3.61
C ASP A 134 5.17 -11.94 -4.63
N PHE A 135 4.99 -10.72 -5.14
CA PHE A 135 5.94 -10.10 -6.04
C PHE A 135 7.25 -9.73 -5.34
N ASP A 136 7.17 -9.16 -4.15
CA ASP A 136 8.34 -8.81 -3.33
C ASP A 136 9.18 -10.05 -3.01
N LYS A 137 8.56 -11.18 -2.61
CA LYS A 137 9.26 -12.45 -2.38
C LYS A 137 9.96 -12.98 -3.63
N LYS A 138 9.31 -12.91 -4.80
CA LYS A 138 9.91 -13.33 -6.07
C LYS A 138 11.08 -12.43 -6.46
N LEU A 139 11.01 -11.14 -6.14
CA LEU A 139 12.09 -10.20 -6.38
C LEU A 139 13.30 -10.54 -5.52
N GLU A 140 13.12 -10.78 -4.22
CA GLU A 140 14.18 -11.21 -3.30
C GLU A 140 14.82 -12.52 -3.75
N GLU A 141 14.04 -13.51 -4.21
CA GLU A 141 14.58 -14.76 -4.76
C GLU A 141 15.42 -14.54 -6.02
N LEU A 142 14.99 -13.63 -6.90
CA LEU A 142 15.74 -13.30 -8.10
C LEU A 142 17.04 -12.55 -7.79
N GLU A 143 16.99 -11.60 -6.85
CA GLU A 143 18.19 -10.89 -6.38
C GLU A 143 19.22 -11.85 -5.78
N SER A 144 18.79 -12.77 -4.92
CA SER A 144 19.66 -13.82 -4.35
C SER A 144 20.31 -14.65 -5.45
N LYS A 145 19.53 -15.15 -6.42
CA LYS A 145 20.05 -15.95 -7.54
C LYS A 145 21.03 -15.19 -8.44
N LEU A 146 20.82 -13.88 -8.61
CA LEU A 146 21.73 -13.03 -9.38
C LEU A 146 23.05 -12.83 -8.64
N THR A 147 23.01 -12.59 -7.33
CA THR A 147 24.20 -12.45 -6.50
C THR A 147 25.03 -13.73 -6.50
N ASP A 148 24.41 -14.89 -6.28
CA ASP A 148 25.07 -16.20 -6.32
C ASP A 148 25.78 -16.44 -7.67
N ARG A 149 25.15 -16.05 -8.79
CA ARG A 149 25.75 -16.18 -10.12
C ARG A 149 26.89 -15.20 -10.33
N GLN A 150 26.83 -13.98 -9.80
CA GLN A 150 27.93 -13.02 -9.89
C GLN A 150 29.16 -13.53 -9.15
N ASP A 151 29.00 -14.05 -7.94
CA ASP A 151 30.08 -14.62 -7.14
C ASP A 151 30.78 -15.77 -7.88
N LEU A 152 30.01 -16.68 -8.50
CA LEU A 152 30.56 -17.77 -9.33
C LEU A 152 31.34 -17.26 -10.55
N HIS A 153 30.85 -16.20 -11.20
CA HIS A 153 31.56 -15.59 -12.34
C HIS A 153 32.83 -14.91 -11.89
N GLU A 154 32.86 -14.20 -10.77
CA GLU A 154 34.06 -13.58 -10.23
C GLU A 154 35.13 -14.62 -9.89
N GLU A 155 34.75 -15.71 -9.23
CA GLU A 155 35.66 -16.81 -8.90
C GLU A 155 36.25 -17.44 -10.18
N ALA A 156 35.43 -17.68 -11.20
CA ALA A 156 35.89 -18.22 -12.47
C ALA A 156 36.88 -17.28 -13.19
N ILE A 157 36.60 -15.96 -13.17
CA ILE A 157 37.49 -14.94 -13.76
C ILE A 157 38.85 -14.90 -13.02
N LEU A 158 38.82 -14.89 -11.69
CA LEU A 158 40.04 -14.90 -10.88
C LEU A 158 40.89 -16.16 -11.15
N LYS A 159 40.25 -17.31 -11.29
CA LYS A 159 40.91 -18.58 -11.64
C LYS A 159 41.54 -18.51 -13.02
N LEU A 160 40.86 -17.99 -14.03
CA LEU A 160 41.41 -17.79 -15.37
C LEU A 160 42.58 -16.83 -15.36
N ILE A 161 42.51 -15.71 -14.66
CA ILE A 161 43.62 -14.76 -14.53
C ILE A 161 44.85 -15.41 -13.88
N SER A 162 44.64 -16.21 -12.83
CA SER A 162 45.73 -16.93 -12.16
C SER A 162 46.41 -17.94 -13.08
N GLN A 163 45.63 -18.69 -13.87
CA GLN A 163 46.15 -19.64 -14.87
C GLN A 163 46.95 -18.94 -15.99
N MET A 164 46.42 -17.83 -16.53
CA MET A 164 47.12 -17.02 -17.51
C MET A 164 48.47 -16.50 -16.98
N ARG A 165 48.48 -15.99 -15.72
CA ARG A 165 49.76 -15.54 -15.11
C ARG A 165 50.76 -16.66 -14.94
N SER A 166 50.35 -17.89 -14.62
CA SER A 166 51.25 -19.05 -14.51
C SER A 166 51.84 -19.42 -15.86
N LEU A 167 51.05 -19.42 -16.94
CA LEU A 167 51.52 -19.69 -18.29
C LEU A 167 52.51 -18.63 -18.80
N LEU A 168 52.25 -17.36 -18.53
CA LEU A 168 53.15 -16.26 -18.89
C LEU A 168 54.47 -16.31 -18.14
N ARG A 169 54.49 -16.81 -16.89
CA ARG A 169 55.74 -17.01 -16.13
C ARG A 169 56.55 -18.20 -16.65
N SER A 170 55.90 -19.28 -17.09
CA SER A 170 56.57 -20.45 -17.67
C SER A 170 57.15 -20.18 -19.09
N ALA A 171 56.57 -19.16 -19.79
CA ALA A 171 57.03 -18.79 -21.15
C ALA A 171 58.21 -17.79 -21.18
N LYS A 172 58.89 -17.48 -20.04
CA LYS A 172 60.11 -16.66 -20.11
C LYS A 172 61.17 -17.40 -20.81
N PRO A 173 61.67 -16.96 -22.02
CA PRO A 173 62.74 -17.63 -22.73
C PRO A 173 64.01 -17.53 -21.90
N THR A 174 64.66 -18.69 -21.69
CA THR A 174 65.99 -18.76 -21.18
C THR A 174 66.89 -18.00 -22.16
N ARG A 175 67.37 -16.82 -21.77
CA ARG A 175 68.42 -16.11 -22.54
C ARG A 175 69.65 -16.99 -22.60
N LYS A 176 69.93 -17.62 -23.76
CA LYS A 176 71.20 -18.19 -24.04
C LYS A 176 72.28 -17.09 -24.01
N GLN A 177 73.18 -17.14 -23.03
CA GLN A 177 74.37 -16.30 -23.03
C GLN A 177 75.23 -16.75 -24.25
N ILE A 178 75.27 -15.88 -25.23
CA ILE A 178 76.26 -16.00 -26.31
C ILE A 178 77.54 -15.37 -25.78
N GLY A 179 78.45 -16.23 -25.27
CA GLY A 179 79.80 -15.81 -24.86
C GLY A 179 80.74 -15.76 -26.08
N PHE A 180 81.18 -14.56 -26.39
CA PHE A 180 82.38 -14.42 -27.26
C PHE A 180 83.58 -14.70 -26.38
N ARG A 181 84.36 -15.77 -26.75
CA ARG A 181 85.72 -15.92 -26.26
C ARG A 181 86.64 -15.14 -27.20
N ALA A 182 87.35 -14.18 -26.61
CA ALA A 182 88.56 -13.60 -27.25
C ALA A 182 89.75 -14.57 -27.17
#